data_3c195f8d3d09a9dbdc53e0eaa3431bc5
#
_entry.id   3c195f8d3d09a9dbdc53e0eaa3431bc5
#
_cell.length_a   1.000
_cell.length_b   1.000
_cell.length_c   1.000
_cell.angle_alpha   90.00
_cell.angle_beta   90.00
_cell.angle_gamma   90.00
#
_symmetry.space_group_name_H-M   'P 1'
#
loop_
_entity.id
_entity.type
_entity.pdbx_description
1 polymer ?
#
loop_
_entity_poly.entity_id
_entity_poly.type
_entity_poly.pdbx_seq_one_letter_code
_entity_poly.pdbx_strand_id
1 'polypeptide(L)'
;MTACIPPPAASEPQRQTLAVDQVAGYWALSEAGGGSRCQLSLANLVIEGVRPVLVERCSVPAIAEAKSWRATATGFELLSGDGAVVMAFRRTDVDAFEEVAGRYRLRRAPLS
;
A
#
# COMPACT_ATOMS: atom_id res chain seq x y z
N MET A 1 27.27 -35.28 6.25
CA MET A 1 27.04 -34.91 5.96
C MET A 1 26.43 -34.24 5.57
N THR A 2 26.14 -33.97 5.42
CA THR A 2 25.72 -33.49 5.04
C THR A 2 25.03 -32.66 4.99
N ALA A 3 24.87 -32.22 4.81
CA ALA A 3 24.40 -31.46 4.65
C ALA A 3 23.50 -30.75 4.69
N CYS A 4 23.26 -30.40 4.87
CA CYS A 4 22.46 -29.83 4.96
C CYS A 4 22.16 -28.67 4.73
N ILE A 5 21.89 -28.45 4.27
CA ILE A 5 21.69 -27.45 3.90
C ILE A 5 20.58 -26.77 4.05
N PRO A 6 20.55 -25.93 4.50
CA PRO A 6 19.64 -25.22 4.79
C PRO A 6 19.07 -24.55 3.87
N PRO A 7 18.20 -24.54 3.84
CA PRO A 7 17.54 -23.96 3.01
C PRO A 7 17.58 -22.62 3.17
N PRO A 8 18.37 -22.09 2.60
CA PRO A 8 18.44 -20.75 2.60
C PRO A 8 17.18 -20.18 2.19
N ALA A 9 16.54 -20.88 1.45
CA ALA A 9 15.30 -20.36 1.01
C ALA A 9 14.48 -20.03 2.19
N ALA A 10 14.77 -20.66 3.24
CA ALA A 10 13.99 -20.44 4.41
C ALA A 10 14.04 -19.00 4.84
N SER A 11 15.02 -18.30 4.48
CA SER A 11 15.09 -16.92 4.89
C SER A 11 14.31 -16.02 3.95
N GLU A 12 13.87 -16.54 2.83
CA GLU A 12 13.19 -15.71 1.87
C GLU A 12 11.86 -15.16 2.35
N PRO A 13 11.11 -15.88 3.14
CA PRO A 13 9.83 -15.36 3.57
C PRO A 13 9.93 -13.98 4.18
N GLN A 14 11.04 -13.68 4.76
CA GLN A 14 11.19 -12.40 5.42
C GLN A 14 11.26 -11.25 4.45
N ARG A 15 11.50 -11.54 3.19
CA ARG A 15 11.56 -10.52 2.19
C ARG A 15 10.31 -10.43 1.38
N GLN A 16 9.35 -11.28 1.69
CA GLN A 16 8.12 -11.27 0.92
C GLN A 16 7.33 -10.03 1.24
N THR A 17 6.73 -9.47 0.24
CA THR A 17 5.81 -8.38 0.41
C THR A 17 4.46 -8.95 0.81
N LEU A 18 3.58 -8.08 1.24
CA LEU A 18 2.20 -8.47 1.43
C LEU A 18 1.63 -8.93 0.10
N ALA A 19 0.69 -9.85 0.16
CA ALA A 19 0.02 -10.30 -1.04
C ALA A 19 -0.75 -9.14 -1.64
N VAL A 20 -0.72 -9.04 -2.96
CA VAL A 20 -1.36 -7.93 -3.64
C VAL A 20 -2.85 -7.88 -3.32
N ASP A 21 -3.52 -9.01 -3.26
CA ASP A 21 -4.95 -9.02 -3.00
C ASP A 21 -5.30 -8.65 -1.55
N GLN A 22 -4.32 -8.60 -0.68
CA GLN A 22 -4.56 -8.09 0.66
C GLN A 22 -4.56 -6.56 0.68
N VAL A 23 -3.97 -5.95 -0.32
CA VAL A 23 -3.87 -4.50 -0.41
C VAL A 23 -4.81 -3.94 -1.45
N ALA A 24 -4.98 -4.63 -2.58
CA ALA A 24 -5.80 -4.12 -3.66
C ALA A 24 -7.24 -3.91 -3.21
N GLY A 25 -7.92 -2.97 -3.81
CA GLY A 25 -9.31 -2.69 -3.52
C GLY A 25 -9.53 -1.22 -3.20
N TYR A 26 -10.65 -0.95 -2.55
CA TYR A 26 -11.06 0.41 -2.26
C TYR A 26 -10.76 0.76 -0.81
N TRP A 27 -10.18 1.92 -0.61
CA TRP A 27 -9.76 2.36 0.71
C TRP A 27 -10.20 3.80 0.94
N ALA A 28 -10.55 4.09 2.18
CA ALA A 28 -10.86 5.44 2.61
C ALA A 28 -9.72 5.92 3.49
N LEU A 29 -9.15 7.05 3.14
CA LEU A 29 -8.07 7.65 3.92
C LEU A 29 -8.63 8.81 4.71
N SER A 30 -8.20 8.93 5.94
CA SER A 30 -8.55 10.07 6.77
C SER A 30 -7.33 10.48 7.57
N GLU A 31 -7.31 11.75 7.96
CA GLU A 31 -6.27 12.25 8.81
C GLU A 31 -6.51 11.74 10.23
N ALA A 32 -5.45 11.45 10.96
CA ALA A 32 -5.56 10.89 12.29
C ALA A 32 -6.42 11.76 13.19
N GLY A 33 -6.38 13.06 12.99
CA GLY A 33 -7.21 13.99 13.75
C GLY A 33 -8.60 14.19 13.19
N GLY A 34 -8.92 13.57 12.05
CA GLY A 34 -10.25 13.67 11.49
C GLY A 34 -10.45 14.76 10.47
N GLY A 35 -9.43 15.22 9.81
CA GLY A 35 -9.55 16.31 8.84
C GLY A 35 -9.65 15.85 7.41
N SER A 36 -8.49 15.71 6.77
CA SER A 36 -8.42 15.42 5.36
C SER A 36 -8.95 14.04 5.01
N ARG A 37 -9.44 13.89 3.80
CA ARG A 37 -9.98 12.63 3.32
C ARG A 37 -9.62 12.41 1.86
N CYS A 38 -9.43 11.14 1.52
CA CYS A 38 -9.22 10.71 0.15
C CYS A 38 -9.86 9.35 -0.03
N GLN A 39 -10.20 9.03 -1.28
CA GLN A 39 -10.62 7.68 -1.63
C GLN A 39 -9.60 7.13 -2.60
N LEU A 40 -9.13 5.92 -2.34
CA LEU A 40 -8.12 5.28 -3.15
C LEU A 40 -8.66 3.97 -3.71
N SER A 41 -8.40 3.73 -4.98
CA SER A 41 -8.66 2.44 -5.58
C SER A 41 -7.31 1.89 -6.02
N LEU A 42 -6.88 0.82 -5.36
CA LEU A 42 -5.59 0.19 -5.63
C LEU A 42 -5.84 -1.00 -6.55
N ALA A 43 -5.43 -0.86 -7.79
CA ALA A 43 -5.72 -1.87 -8.80
C ALA A 43 -4.85 -3.10 -8.59
N ASN A 44 -5.42 -4.27 -8.88
CA ASN A 44 -4.69 -5.52 -8.75
C ASN A 44 -4.00 -5.92 -10.04
N LEU A 45 -4.17 -5.18 -11.12
CA LEU A 45 -3.58 -5.53 -12.39
C LEU A 45 -2.35 -4.68 -12.66
N VAL A 46 -1.48 -5.17 -13.53
CA VAL A 46 -0.26 -4.47 -13.89
C VAL A 46 -0.44 -3.87 -15.28
N ILE A 47 -0.18 -2.59 -15.40
CA ILE A 47 -0.21 -1.89 -16.68
C ILE A 47 1.15 -1.21 -16.83
N GLU A 48 1.86 -1.56 -17.90
CA GLU A 48 3.18 -0.99 -18.16
C GLU A 48 4.13 -1.13 -16.99
N GLY A 49 4.05 -2.27 -16.32
CA GLY A 49 4.99 -2.58 -15.25
C GLY A 49 4.61 -2.08 -13.88
N VAL A 50 3.48 -1.39 -13.75
CA VAL A 50 3.07 -0.87 -12.45
C VAL A 50 1.60 -1.16 -12.20
N ARG A 51 1.20 -1.11 -10.94
CA ARG A 51 -0.19 -1.24 -10.56
C ARG A 51 -0.76 0.14 -10.31
N PRO A 52 -1.75 0.55 -11.09
CA PRO A 52 -2.28 1.91 -10.96
C PRO A 52 -3.02 2.14 -9.66
N VAL A 53 -3.04 3.38 -9.24
CA VAL A 53 -3.92 3.82 -8.17
C VAL A 53 -4.80 4.92 -8.72
N LEU A 54 -6.08 4.86 -8.38
CA LEU A 54 -7.02 5.92 -8.72
C LEU A 54 -7.34 6.67 -7.44
N VAL A 55 -7.14 7.97 -7.47
CA VAL A 55 -7.36 8.82 -6.31
C VAL A 55 -8.58 9.69 -6.59
N GLU A 56 -9.55 9.66 -5.67
CA GLU A 56 -10.77 10.42 -5.84
C GLU A 56 -11.10 11.20 -4.58
N ARG A 57 -11.73 12.34 -4.75
CA ARG A 57 -12.23 13.16 -3.65
C ARG A 57 -11.15 13.39 -2.61
N CYS A 58 -9.98 13.75 -3.07
CA CYS A 58 -8.82 13.81 -2.21
C CYS A 58 -8.47 15.25 -1.87
N SER A 59 -8.39 15.54 -0.59
CA SER A 59 -7.99 16.84 -0.11
C SER A 59 -6.53 16.87 0.32
N VAL A 60 -5.77 15.79 0.06
CA VAL A 60 -4.36 15.73 0.43
C VAL A 60 -3.53 15.83 -0.86
N PRO A 61 -2.88 16.98 -1.09
CA PRO A 61 -2.18 17.19 -2.36
C PRO A 61 -1.13 16.14 -2.68
N ALA A 62 -0.40 15.68 -1.67
CA ALA A 62 0.64 14.69 -1.92
C ALA A 62 0.06 13.40 -2.47
N ILE A 63 -1.09 12.98 -1.96
CA ILE A 63 -1.72 11.75 -2.42
C ILE A 63 -2.31 11.94 -3.80
N ALA A 64 -2.76 13.13 -4.12
CA ALA A 64 -3.32 13.39 -5.44
C ALA A 64 -2.29 13.20 -6.54
N GLU A 65 -1.00 13.21 -6.20
CA GLU A 65 0.05 12.99 -7.19
C GLU A 65 0.37 11.52 -7.40
N ALA A 66 -0.22 10.64 -6.61
CA ALA A 66 0.06 9.21 -6.74
C ALA A 66 -0.50 8.67 -8.05
N LYS A 67 0.29 7.85 -8.72
CA LYS A 67 -0.11 7.23 -10.00
C LYS A 67 -0.09 5.72 -9.92
N SER A 68 0.69 5.15 -9.03
CA SER A 68 0.79 3.71 -8.90
C SER A 68 1.09 3.35 -7.46
N TRP A 69 1.08 2.05 -7.17
CA TRP A 69 1.37 1.58 -5.84
C TRP A 69 2.12 0.25 -5.93
N ARG A 70 2.78 -0.11 -4.86
CA ARG A 70 3.44 -1.41 -4.78
C ARG A 70 3.35 -1.92 -3.35
N ALA A 71 3.24 -3.24 -3.21
CA ALA A 71 3.22 -3.87 -1.90
C ALA A 71 4.63 -3.92 -1.34
N THR A 72 4.73 -3.82 -0.03
CA THR A 72 6.00 -3.95 0.67
C THR A 72 5.87 -5.02 1.74
N ALA A 73 6.93 -5.28 2.47
CA ALA A 73 6.90 -6.32 3.49
C ALA A 73 5.90 -6.01 4.59
N THR A 74 5.70 -4.74 4.91
CA THR A 74 4.84 -4.37 6.02
C THR A 74 3.58 -3.63 5.60
N GLY A 75 3.45 -3.29 4.33
CA GLY A 75 2.30 -2.55 3.85
C GLY A 75 2.38 -2.27 2.38
N PHE A 76 2.32 -1.00 2.00
CA PHE A 76 2.44 -0.62 0.60
C PHE A 76 2.90 0.83 0.50
N GLU A 77 3.29 1.21 -0.70
CA GLU A 77 3.74 2.56 -0.99
C GLU A 77 2.98 3.11 -2.18
N LEU A 78 2.63 4.38 -2.11
CA LEU A 78 2.09 5.11 -3.25
C LEU A 78 3.25 5.78 -3.97
N LEU A 79 3.22 5.73 -5.29
CA LEU A 79 4.32 6.23 -6.12
C LEU A 79 3.81 7.28 -7.08
N SER A 80 4.64 8.27 -7.34
CA SER A 80 4.32 9.30 -8.31
C SER A 80 4.59 8.77 -9.73
N GLY A 81 4.31 9.59 -10.73
CA GLY A 81 4.49 9.17 -12.11
C GLY A 81 5.94 8.84 -12.46
N ASP A 82 6.90 9.41 -11.76
CA ASP A 82 8.31 9.12 -12.01
C ASP A 82 8.85 8.03 -11.07
N GLY A 83 7.98 7.39 -10.30
CA GLY A 83 8.38 6.27 -9.47
C GLY A 83 8.86 6.64 -8.07
N ALA A 84 8.79 7.91 -7.71
CA ALA A 84 9.20 8.32 -6.37
C ALA A 84 8.11 7.97 -5.36
N VAL A 85 8.51 7.63 -4.14
CA VAL A 85 7.55 7.30 -3.09
C VAL A 85 6.87 8.58 -2.63
N VAL A 86 5.55 8.60 -2.76
CA VAL A 86 4.74 9.72 -2.31
C VAL A 86 4.39 9.54 -0.85
N MET A 87 4.04 8.32 -0.47
CA MET A 87 3.61 8.05 0.90
C MET A 87 3.70 6.56 1.14
N ALA A 88 4.11 6.17 2.32
CA ALA A 88 4.24 4.75 2.68
C ALA A 88 3.29 4.43 3.80
N PHE A 89 2.69 3.25 3.75
CA PHE A 89 1.73 2.78 4.73
C PHE A 89 2.15 1.43 5.27
N ARG A 90 1.84 1.17 6.53
CA ARG A 90 2.05 -0.14 7.13
C ARG A 90 0.71 -0.69 7.58
N ARG A 91 0.61 -1.99 7.55
CA ARG A 91 -0.62 -2.67 7.92
C ARG A 91 -0.77 -2.67 9.43
N THR A 92 -1.92 -2.24 9.92
CA THR A 92 -2.19 -2.25 11.35
C THR A 92 -3.28 -3.25 11.70
N ASP A 93 -4.08 -3.65 10.71
CA ASP A 93 -5.13 -4.63 10.93
C ASP A 93 -5.46 -5.23 9.57
N VAL A 94 -6.30 -6.23 9.54
CA VAL A 94 -6.63 -6.91 8.29
C VAL A 94 -7.23 -5.95 7.27
N ASP A 95 -7.98 -4.96 7.72
CA ASP A 95 -8.60 -3.98 6.83
C ASP A 95 -8.18 -2.56 7.15
N ALA A 96 -6.98 -2.38 7.65
CA ALA A 96 -6.52 -1.05 8.05
C ALA A 96 -5.03 -0.90 7.84
N PHE A 97 -4.64 0.29 7.42
CA PHE A 97 -3.25 0.69 7.28
C PHE A 97 -3.07 2.04 7.93
N GLU A 98 -1.84 2.35 8.26
CA GLU A 98 -1.50 3.64 8.82
C GLU A 98 -0.27 4.17 8.11
N GLU A 99 -0.26 5.46 7.81
CA GLU A 99 0.93 6.07 7.23
C GLU A 99 2.10 5.91 8.21
N VAL A 100 3.28 5.66 7.66
CA VAL A 100 4.46 5.43 8.48
C VAL A 100 4.73 6.61 9.40
N ALA A 101 4.45 7.83 8.94
CA ALA A 101 4.62 9.02 9.76
C ALA A 101 3.46 9.24 10.75
N GLY A 102 2.40 8.47 10.62
CA GLY A 102 1.31 8.50 11.60
C GLY A 102 0.27 9.58 11.41
N ARG A 103 0.31 10.31 10.28
CA ARG A 103 -0.66 11.38 10.08
C ARG A 103 -1.96 10.94 9.45
N TYR A 104 -1.96 9.81 8.75
CA TYR A 104 -3.13 9.35 8.00
C TYR A 104 -3.41 7.92 8.30
N ARG A 105 -4.67 7.54 8.17
CA ARG A 105 -5.11 6.16 8.36
C ARG A 105 -5.96 5.74 7.19
N LEU A 106 -5.85 4.47 6.82
CA LEU A 106 -6.64 3.89 5.77
C LEU A 106 -7.51 2.79 6.34
N ARG A 107 -8.76 2.76 5.91
CA ARG A 107 -9.65 1.66 6.21
C ARG A 107 -10.29 1.20 4.93
N ARG A 108 -10.57 -0.10 4.86
CA ARG A 108 -11.20 -0.62 3.66
C ARG A 108 -12.57 0.00 3.50
N ALA A 109 -12.81 0.58 2.34
CA ALA A 109 -14.08 1.24 2.08
C ALA A 109 -15.08 0.20 1.61
N PRO A 110 -16.35 0.34 2.00
CA PRO A 110 -17.36 -0.58 1.51
C PRO A 110 -17.61 -0.30 0.04
N LEU A 111 -17.90 -1.37 -0.68
CA LEU A 111 -18.35 -1.23 -2.05
C LEU A 111 -19.83 -0.96 -1.99
N SER A 112 -20.26 0.11 -2.53
CA SER A 112 -21.68 0.41 -2.45
C SER A 112 -22.27 0.64 -3.82
#